data_e44d1bc6d02b2f87009bf9d9c523a4f3
#
_entry.id   e44d1bc6d02b2f87009bf9d9c523a4f3
#
_cell.length_a   1.000
_cell.length_b   1.000
_cell.length_c   1.000
_cell.angle_alpha   90.00
_cell.angle_beta   90.00
_cell.angle_gamma   90.00
#
_symmetry.space_group_name_H-M   'P 1'
#
loop_
_entity.id
_entity.type
_entity.pdbx_description
1 polymer ?
#
loop_
_entity_poly.entity_id
_entity_poly.type
_entity_poly.pdbx_seq_one_letter_code
_entity_poly.pdbx_strand_id
1 'polypeptide(L)'
;VPRKAQRDWIDFLSGFVRKNVKQLADMSHAAGKEAMMFLGDQWIGTEPYKDGFDELGLDAVVGSIGDGTTTRMIADIPGVKYTEGRFLPYFFPDTFYEGNDPSIEGLDNWRKARRAILRSPISRMGYGGYLSLAAKFPKFVDTVTHIADEFRDIHDRTDGVAAEGELNVAILNSWGRMRSWMAFTVAHA
;
A
#
# COMPACT_ATOMS: atom_id res chain seq x y z
N VAL A 1 -22.72 13.20 -18.08
CA VAL A 1 -23.50 12.32 -17.18
C VAL A 1 -24.05 13.16 -16.04
N PRO A 2 -25.35 13.03 -15.69
CA PRO A 2 -25.91 13.78 -14.57
C PRO A 2 -25.13 13.52 -13.27
N ARG A 3 -24.83 14.58 -12.51
CA ARG A 3 -24.03 14.51 -11.27
C ARG A 3 -24.59 13.53 -10.24
N LYS A 4 -25.92 13.42 -10.15
CA LYS A 4 -26.58 12.46 -9.27
C LYS A 4 -26.26 11.01 -9.66
N ALA A 5 -26.39 10.68 -10.93
CA ALA A 5 -26.10 9.34 -11.43
C ALA A 5 -24.64 8.92 -11.22
N GLN A 6 -23.71 9.87 -11.25
CA GLN A 6 -22.30 9.58 -10.93
C GLN A 6 -22.11 9.23 -9.44
N ARG A 7 -22.77 9.96 -8.54
CA ARG A 7 -22.72 9.63 -7.10
C ARG A 7 -23.37 8.29 -6.82
N ASP A 8 -24.57 8.07 -7.37
CA ASP A 8 -25.30 6.81 -7.22
C ASP A 8 -24.43 5.63 -7.70
N TRP A 9 -23.67 5.82 -8.81
CA TRP A 9 -22.75 4.83 -9.34
C TRP A 9 -21.55 4.57 -8.41
N ILE A 10 -20.94 5.63 -7.87
CA ILE A 10 -19.83 5.49 -6.90
C ILE A 10 -20.31 4.78 -5.64
N ASP A 11 -21.46 5.13 -5.12
CA ASP A 11 -22.03 4.51 -3.92
C ASP A 11 -22.39 3.05 -4.16
N PHE A 12 -22.94 2.73 -5.32
CA PHE A 12 -23.19 1.34 -5.76
C PHE A 12 -21.89 0.55 -5.83
N LEU A 13 -20.86 1.06 -6.52
CA LEU A 13 -19.57 0.38 -6.65
C LEU A 13 -18.91 0.17 -5.29
N SER A 14 -18.92 1.19 -4.44
CA SER A 14 -18.40 1.09 -3.07
C SER A 14 -19.08 -0.03 -2.28
N GLY A 15 -20.40 -0.04 -2.29
CA GLY A 15 -21.19 -1.06 -1.61
C GLY A 15 -20.96 -2.46 -2.18
N PHE A 16 -20.91 -2.57 -3.51
CA PHE A 16 -20.67 -3.83 -4.20
C PHE A 16 -19.27 -4.40 -3.86
N VAL A 17 -18.23 -3.57 -3.94
CA VAL A 17 -16.85 -4.00 -3.63
C VAL A 17 -16.74 -4.40 -2.15
N ARG A 18 -17.22 -3.56 -1.24
CA ARG A 18 -17.19 -3.88 0.20
C ARG A 18 -17.87 -5.20 0.53
N LYS A 19 -19.09 -5.41 0.01
CA LYS A 19 -19.82 -6.66 0.23
C LYS A 19 -19.02 -7.88 -0.22
N ASN A 20 -18.44 -7.83 -1.42
CA ASN A 20 -17.70 -8.98 -1.98
C ASN A 20 -16.36 -9.19 -1.24
N VAL A 21 -15.61 -8.12 -0.95
CA VAL A 21 -14.36 -8.22 -0.18
C VAL A 21 -14.63 -8.80 1.21
N LYS A 22 -15.64 -8.26 1.91
CA LYS A 22 -16.02 -8.79 3.24
C LYS A 22 -16.41 -10.26 3.18
N GLN A 23 -17.18 -10.68 2.19
CA GLN A 23 -17.55 -12.09 2.03
C GLN A 23 -16.33 -12.98 1.86
N LEU A 24 -15.32 -12.56 1.07
CA LEU A 24 -14.09 -13.30 0.89
C LEU A 24 -13.26 -13.36 2.18
N ALA A 25 -13.19 -12.26 2.92
CA ALA A 25 -12.52 -12.21 4.22
C ALA A 25 -13.21 -13.17 5.22
N ASP A 26 -14.54 -13.12 5.32
CA ASP A 26 -15.32 -14.00 6.20
C ASP A 26 -15.13 -15.48 5.84
N MET A 27 -15.06 -15.83 4.56
CA MET A 27 -14.76 -17.21 4.09
C MET A 27 -13.35 -17.66 4.49
N SER A 28 -12.36 -16.76 4.40
CA SER A 28 -10.98 -17.04 4.83
C SER A 28 -10.93 -17.30 6.33
N HIS A 29 -11.60 -16.48 7.12
CA HIS A 29 -11.68 -16.62 8.58
C HIS A 29 -12.41 -17.90 8.98
N ALA A 30 -13.51 -18.24 8.30
CA ALA A 30 -14.22 -19.51 8.53
C ALA A 30 -13.33 -20.73 8.26
N ALA A 31 -12.35 -20.62 7.39
CA ALA A 31 -11.33 -21.64 7.13
C ALA A 31 -10.11 -21.55 8.06
N GLY A 32 -10.14 -20.70 9.09
CA GLY A 32 -9.03 -20.47 10.03
C GLY A 32 -7.80 -19.81 9.38
N LYS A 33 -8.02 -18.99 8.34
CA LYS A 33 -6.95 -18.27 7.62
C LYS A 33 -7.13 -16.78 7.74
N GLU A 34 -6.01 -16.06 7.72
CA GLU A 34 -6.00 -14.59 7.59
C GLU A 34 -6.37 -14.18 6.16
N ALA A 35 -7.04 -13.04 6.04
CA ALA A 35 -7.40 -12.43 4.77
C ALA A 35 -6.47 -11.25 4.46
N MET A 36 -5.79 -11.30 3.33
CA MET A 36 -4.91 -10.25 2.86
C MET A 36 -5.39 -9.71 1.52
N MET A 37 -5.32 -8.39 1.34
CA MET A 37 -5.70 -7.74 0.09
C MET A 37 -4.58 -6.85 -0.43
N PHE A 38 -4.32 -6.93 -1.75
CA PHE A 38 -3.49 -5.97 -2.46
C PHE A 38 -4.30 -4.76 -2.89
N LEU A 39 -3.79 -3.58 -2.59
CA LEU A 39 -4.29 -2.33 -3.16
C LEU A 39 -3.55 -2.01 -4.47
N GLY A 40 -4.24 -1.43 -5.42
CA GLY A 40 -3.64 -0.96 -6.66
C GLY A 40 -2.60 0.15 -6.40
N ASP A 41 -1.49 0.11 -7.13
CA ASP A 41 -0.29 0.88 -6.82
C ASP A 41 -0.50 2.40 -6.78
N GLN A 42 -1.30 2.94 -7.67
CA GLN A 42 -1.55 4.38 -7.75
C GLN A 42 -2.93 4.79 -7.23
N TRP A 43 -3.66 3.85 -6.66
CA TRP A 43 -5.04 4.03 -6.25
C TRP A 43 -5.25 3.93 -4.74
N ILE A 44 -4.15 3.85 -3.98
CA ILE A 44 -4.20 3.82 -2.51
C ILE A 44 -4.95 5.05 -2.00
N GLY A 45 -6.01 4.82 -1.23
CA GLY A 45 -6.89 5.86 -0.72
C GLY A 45 -7.94 6.37 -1.71
N THR A 46 -7.96 5.84 -2.95
CA THR A 46 -8.97 6.16 -3.96
C THR A 46 -9.90 5.00 -4.29
N GLU A 47 -9.70 3.88 -3.63
CA GLU A 47 -10.50 2.68 -3.76
C GLU A 47 -11.96 2.96 -3.44
N PRO A 48 -12.90 2.24 -4.05
CA PRO A 48 -14.33 2.48 -3.85
C PRO A 48 -14.88 1.91 -2.52
N TYR A 49 -14.05 1.82 -1.50
CA TYR A 49 -14.44 1.33 -0.17
C TYR A 49 -15.12 2.38 0.69
N LYS A 50 -14.79 3.65 0.45
CA LYS A 50 -15.43 4.78 1.11
C LYS A 50 -15.34 4.69 2.65
N ASP A 51 -16.43 5.06 3.32
CA ASP A 51 -16.60 4.84 4.75
C ASP A 51 -16.84 3.34 4.98
N GLY A 52 -16.26 2.76 6.00
CA GLY A 52 -16.40 1.34 6.31
C GLY A 52 -15.31 0.46 5.69
N PHE A 53 -14.17 1.06 5.30
CA PHE A 53 -13.00 0.29 4.92
C PHE A 53 -12.53 -0.61 6.08
N ASP A 54 -12.58 -0.10 7.29
CA ASP A 54 -12.29 -0.81 8.54
C ASP A 54 -13.27 -1.94 8.85
N GLU A 55 -14.45 -1.95 8.24
CA GLU A 55 -15.45 -3.01 8.40
C GLU A 55 -15.22 -4.23 7.49
N LEU A 56 -14.21 -4.17 6.61
CA LEU A 56 -13.95 -5.27 5.64
C LEU A 56 -13.47 -6.55 6.29
N GLY A 57 -12.92 -6.47 7.51
CA GLY A 57 -12.39 -7.62 8.23
C GLY A 57 -11.10 -8.17 7.64
N LEU A 58 -10.30 -7.32 7.01
CA LEU A 58 -8.98 -7.72 6.48
C LEU A 58 -7.95 -7.76 7.59
N ASP A 59 -7.13 -8.79 7.63
CA ASP A 59 -6.00 -8.87 8.58
C ASP A 59 -4.80 -8.09 8.07
N ALA A 60 -4.57 -8.10 6.77
CA ALA A 60 -3.46 -7.39 6.16
C ALA A 60 -3.87 -6.67 4.87
N VAL A 61 -3.29 -5.51 4.67
CA VAL A 61 -3.40 -4.78 3.40
C VAL A 61 -2.01 -4.46 2.89
N VAL A 62 -1.79 -4.72 1.61
CA VAL A 62 -0.51 -4.56 0.93
C VAL A 62 -0.63 -3.47 -0.13
N GLY A 63 0.29 -2.54 -0.12
CA GLY A 63 0.40 -1.53 -1.16
C GLY A 63 1.84 -1.21 -1.52
N SER A 64 2.04 -0.52 -2.64
CA SER A 64 3.38 -0.15 -3.11
C SER A 64 3.99 0.94 -2.24
N ILE A 65 5.26 0.77 -1.90
CA ILE A 65 6.04 1.75 -1.13
C ILE A 65 7.07 2.49 -2.00
N GLY A 66 6.70 2.80 -3.23
CA GLY A 66 7.58 3.47 -4.20
C GLY A 66 7.99 4.89 -3.82
N ASP A 67 7.23 5.54 -2.93
CA ASP A 67 7.52 6.87 -2.42
C ASP A 67 7.03 7.06 -0.97
N GLY A 68 7.36 8.22 -0.40
CA GLY A 68 7.00 8.53 0.98
C GLY A 68 5.51 8.77 1.19
N THR A 69 4.77 9.16 0.16
CA THR A 69 3.31 9.40 0.27
C THR A 69 2.57 8.09 0.35
N THR A 70 2.82 7.18 -0.59
CA THR A 70 2.19 5.85 -0.60
C THR A 70 2.53 5.06 0.66
N THR A 71 3.78 5.13 1.13
CA THR A 71 4.19 4.48 2.39
C THR A 71 3.38 4.97 3.58
N ARG A 72 3.21 6.30 3.73
CA ARG A 72 2.38 6.86 4.82
C ARG A 72 0.91 6.46 4.69
N MET A 73 0.39 6.44 3.47
CA MET A 73 -0.99 6.01 3.25
C MET A 73 -1.22 4.57 3.66
N ILE A 74 -0.25 3.68 3.40
CA ILE A 74 -0.33 2.29 3.83
C ILE A 74 -0.25 2.19 5.36
N ALA A 75 0.67 2.90 5.99
CA ALA A 75 0.82 2.90 7.44
C ALA A 75 -0.47 3.35 8.18
N ASP A 76 -1.26 4.22 7.54
CA ASP A 76 -2.49 4.78 8.12
C ASP A 76 -3.76 3.98 7.79
N ILE A 77 -3.66 2.80 7.15
CA ILE A 77 -4.85 2.01 6.81
C ILE A 77 -5.58 1.58 8.08
N PRO A 78 -6.87 1.93 8.22
CA PRO A 78 -7.63 1.61 9.41
C PRO A 78 -8.10 0.15 9.41
N GLY A 79 -8.27 -0.41 10.62
CA GLY A 79 -8.96 -1.67 10.83
C GLY A 79 -8.21 -2.92 10.39
N VAL A 80 -6.93 -2.83 10.05
CA VAL A 80 -6.09 -3.97 9.69
C VAL A 80 -5.10 -4.29 10.80
N LYS A 81 -4.79 -5.57 10.95
CA LYS A 81 -3.78 -6.06 11.91
C LYS A 81 -2.36 -5.78 11.42
N TYR A 82 -2.14 -5.90 10.12
CA TYR A 82 -0.84 -5.69 9.49
C TYR A 82 -0.95 -4.75 8.30
N THR A 83 -0.08 -3.75 8.27
CA THR A 83 0.18 -2.93 7.10
C THR A 83 1.43 -3.45 6.39
N GLU A 84 1.35 -3.68 5.10
CA GLU A 84 2.43 -4.32 4.34
C GLU A 84 2.84 -3.49 3.13
N GLY A 85 4.13 -3.23 3.00
CA GLY A 85 4.71 -2.52 1.88
C GLY A 85 5.23 -3.47 0.82
N ARG A 86 4.81 -3.26 -0.42
CA ARG A 86 5.37 -3.93 -1.58
C ARG A 86 6.51 -3.09 -2.15
N PHE A 87 7.73 -3.55 -1.92
CA PHE A 87 8.94 -2.90 -2.38
C PHE A 87 9.17 -3.17 -3.87
N LEU A 88 9.50 -2.12 -4.62
CA LEU A 88 9.76 -2.14 -6.05
C LEU A 88 8.75 -2.99 -6.84
N PRO A 89 7.50 -2.55 -6.95
CA PRO A 89 6.43 -3.30 -7.60
C PRO A 89 6.49 -3.18 -9.13
N TYR A 90 7.68 -3.16 -9.71
CA TYR A 90 7.83 -2.85 -11.10
C TYR A 90 7.56 -4.01 -12.02
N PHE A 91 6.90 -3.64 -13.07
CA PHE A 91 6.64 -4.46 -14.22
C PHE A 91 7.74 -4.20 -15.24
N PHE A 92 8.40 -5.29 -15.64
CA PHE A 92 9.27 -5.23 -16.80
C PHE A 92 8.51 -4.64 -18.03
N PRO A 93 9.18 -4.18 -19.10
CA PRO A 93 10.65 -4.29 -19.32
C PRO A 93 11.45 -3.11 -18.80
N ASP A 94 10.81 -2.17 -18.09
CA ASP A 94 11.38 -0.86 -17.82
C ASP A 94 12.59 -0.89 -16.88
N THR A 95 12.66 -1.89 -16.01
CA THR A 95 13.73 -2.03 -15.03
C THR A 95 14.58 -3.29 -15.26
N PHE A 96 13.94 -4.41 -15.63
CA PHE A 96 14.58 -5.71 -15.75
C PHE A 96 14.83 -6.09 -17.21
N TYR A 97 15.82 -5.50 -17.85
CA TYR A 97 16.24 -5.84 -19.20
C TYR A 97 17.75 -6.05 -19.28
N GLU A 98 18.20 -6.74 -20.31
CA GLU A 98 19.62 -7.05 -20.53
C GLU A 98 20.46 -5.75 -20.62
N GLY A 99 21.53 -5.69 -19.87
CA GLY A 99 22.41 -4.53 -19.80
C GLY A 99 22.01 -3.47 -18.77
N ASN A 100 20.85 -3.58 -18.12
CA ASN A 100 20.47 -2.69 -17.02
C ASN A 100 20.87 -3.26 -15.66
N ASP A 101 21.00 -2.37 -14.67
CA ASP A 101 21.22 -2.70 -13.27
C ASP A 101 20.01 -2.33 -12.40
N PRO A 102 19.07 -3.24 -12.17
CA PRO A 102 17.88 -2.99 -11.36
C PRO A 102 18.19 -2.57 -9.91
N SER A 103 19.40 -2.84 -9.43
CA SER A 103 19.81 -2.49 -8.06
C SER A 103 19.81 -0.99 -7.83
N ILE A 104 20.11 -0.20 -8.85
CA ILE A 104 20.14 1.27 -8.75
C ILE A 104 18.75 1.80 -8.42
N GLU A 105 17.75 1.36 -9.17
CA GLU A 105 16.36 1.76 -8.94
C GLU A 105 15.82 1.19 -7.63
N GLY A 106 16.19 -0.05 -7.30
CA GLY A 106 15.86 -0.66 -6.02
C GLY A 106 16.37 0.17 -4.84
N LEU A 107 17.61 0.62 -4.86
CA LEU A 107 18.19 1.46 -3.82
C LEU A 107 17.54 2.85 -3.74
N ASP A 108 17.20 3.46 -4.88
CA ASP A 108 16.50 4.75 -4.89
C ASP A 108 15.07 4.62 -4.31
N ASN A 109 14.36 3.58 -4.68
CA ASN A 109 13.05 3.25 -4.14
C ASN A 109 13.13 3.05 -2.61
N TRP A 110 14.11 2.27 -2.14
CA TRP A 110 14.32 2.05 -0.73
C TRP A 110 14.62 3.33 0.06
N ARG A 111 15.48 4.19 -0.45
CA ARG A 111 15.81 5.47 0.20
C ARG A 111 14.58 6.35 0.43
N LYS A 112 13.65 6.35 -0.52
CA LYS A 112 12.38 7.08 -0.42
C LYS A 112 11.45 6.44 0.61
N ALA A 113 11.26 5.14 0.53
CA ALA A 113 10.41 4.38 1.45
C ALA A 113 10.93 4.44 2.90
N ARG A 114 12.23 4.21 3.11
CA ARG A 114 12.86 4.21 4.43
C ARG A 114 12.60 5.50 5.23
N ARG A 115 12.67 6.66 4.57
CA ARG A 115 12.38 7.96 5.21
C ARG A 115 10.95 8.02 5.76
N ALA A 116 10.01 7.44 5.06
CA ALA A 116 8.63 7.41 5.50
C ALA A 116 8.41 6.36 6.58
N ILE A 117 9.00 5.18 6.45
CA ILE A 117 8.91 4.07 7.42
C ILE A 117 9.42 4.49 8.80
N LEU A 118 10.50 5.27 8.87
CA LEU A 118 11.02 5.80 10.14
C LEU A 118 10.05 6.73 10.89
N ARG A 119 9.04 7.29 10.19
CA ARG A 119 8.04 8.21 10.76
C ARG A 119 6.64 7.58 10.82
N SER A 120 6.35 6.70 9.90
CA SER A 120 5.07 6.01 9.75
C SER A 120 5.35 4.53 9.52
N PRO A 121 5.61 3.76 10.59
CA PRO A 121 5.99 2.36 10.51
C PRO A 121 4.93 1.53 9.80
N ILE A 122 5.40 0.57 9.00
CA ILE A 122 4.60 -0.51 8.44
C ILE A 122 5.02 -1.83 9.08
N SER A 123 4.10 -2.77 9.21
CA SER A 123 4.34 -4.01 9.93
C SER A 123 5.22 -4.99 9.15
N ARG A 124 5.10 -4.99 7.84
CA ARG A 124 5.76 -5.95 6.94
C ARG A 124 6.22 -5.29 5.65
N MET A 125 7.26 -5.87 5.05
CA MET A 125 7.73 -5.46 3.73
C MET A 125 8.19 -6.68 2.93
N GLY A 126 7.87 -6.70 1.63
CA GLY A 126 8.30 -7.73 0.71
C GLY A 126 8.58 -7.19 -0.70
N TYR A 127 9.34 -7.97 -1.49
CA TYR A 127 9.56 -7.67 -2.90
C TYR A 127 8.26 -7.88 -3.70
N GLY A 128 7.88 -6.90 -4.48
CA GLY A 128 6.59 -6.86 -5.16
C GLY A 128 6.59 -7.23 -6.64
N GLY A 129 7.71 -7.73 -7.17
CA GLY A 129 7.85 -8.05 -8.59
C GLY A 129 7.86 -9.55 -8.91
N TYR A 130 8.12 -9.88 -10.18
CA TYR A 130 8.23 -11.27 -10.62
C TYR A 130 9.56 -11.89 -10.17
N LEU A 131 9.50 -12.87 -9.27
CA LEU A 131 10.68 -13.55 -8.74
C LEU A 131 11.52 -14.21 -9.83
N SER A 132 10.89 -14.82 -10.84
CA SER A 132 11.58 -15.46 -11.97
C SER A 132 12.36 -14.45 -12.83
N LEU A 133 11.94 -13.20 -12.84
CA LEU A 133 12.64 -12.12 -13.54
C LEU A 133 13.80 -11.60 -12.70
N ALA A 134 13.54 -11.29 -11.43
CA ALA A 134 14.54 -10.81 -10.47
C ALA A 134 15.70 -11.79 -10.31
N ALA A 135 15.44 -13.09 -10.32
CA ALA A 135 16.45 -14.14 -10.20
C ALA A 135 17.53 -14.13 -11.31
N LYS A 136 17.25 -13.47 -12.44
CA LYS A 136 18.23 -13.27 -13.52
C LYS A 136 19.24 -12.15 -13.22
N PHE A 137 19.05 -11.41 -12.15
CA PHE A 137 19.87 -10.27 -11.74
C PHE A 137 20.42 -10.50 -10.31
N PRO A 138 21.49 -11.29 -10.14
CA PRO A 138 22.01 -11.66 -8.82
C PRO A 138 22.30 -10.44 -7.93
N LYS A 139 22.90 -9.39 -8.48
CA LYS A 139 23.18 -8.15 -7.75
C LYS A 139 21.91 -7.50 -7.22
N PHE A 140 20.81 -7.57 -7.95
CA PHE A 140 19.51 -7.07 -7.47
C PHE A 140 18.97 -7.94 -6.33
N VAL A 141 19.10 -9.26 -6.42
CA VAL A 141 18.70 -10.17 -5.34
C VAL A 141 19.47 -9.86 -4.07
N ASP A 142 20.79 -9.69 -4.15
CA ASP A 142 21.64 -9.30 -3.02
C ASP A 142 21.20 -7.93 -2.43
N THR A 143 20.87 -6.98 -3.30
CA THR A 143 20.36 -5.66 -2.89
C THR A 143 19.04 -5.78 -2.14
N VAL A 144 18.10 -6.58 -2.64
CA VAL A 144 16.79 -6.79 -1.97
C VAL A 144 16.99 -7.48 -0.62
N THR A 145 17.90 -8.44 -0.53
CA THR A 145 18.23 -9.13 0.72
C THR A 145 18.77 -8.13 1.75
N HIS A 146 19.71 -7.28 1.35
CA HIS A 146 20.25 -6.24 2.22
C HIS A 146 19.16 -5.24 2.69
N ILE A 147 18.30 -4.83 1.77
CA ILE A 147 17.16 -3.94 2.10
C ILE A 147 16.21 -4.61 3.10
N ALA A 148 15.94 -5.89 2.94
CA ALA A 148 15.10 -6.64 3.86
C ALA A 148 15.72 -6.75 5.25
N ASP A 149 17.03 -6.91 5.34
CA ASP A 149 17.76 -6.94 6.62
C ASP A 149 17.77 -5.56 7.28
N GLU A 150 17.99 -4.49 6.52
CA GLU A 150 17.90 -3.12 7.02
C GLU A 150 16.47 -2.78 7.53
N PHE A 151 15.44 -3.24 6.80
CA PHE A 151 14.05 -3.06 7.26
C PHE A 151 13.79 -3.77 8.60
N ARG A 152 14.25 -5.01 8.76
CA ARG A 152 14.12 -5.76 10.02
C ARG A 152 14.83 -5.05 11.16
N ASP A 153 16.07 -4.59 10.93
CA ASP A 153 16.83 -3.84 11.94
C ASP A 153 16.11 -2.56 12.38
N ILE A 154 15.52 -1.81 11.43
CA ILE A 154 14.70 -0.64 11.75
C ILE A 154 13.48 -1.04 12.57
N HIS A 155 12.75 -2.05 12.11
CA HIS A 155 11.53 -2.52 12.77
C HIS A 155 11.83 -2.99 14.22
N ASP A 156 12.88 -3.78 14.39
CA ASP A 156 13.26 -4.33 15.70
C ASP A 156 13.73 -3.23 16.68
N ARG A 157 14.42 -2.20 16.18
CA ARG A 157 14.88 -1.07 17.01
C ARG A 157 13.77 -0.10 17.37
N THR A 158 12.76 0.04 16.52
CA THR A 158 11.65 0.98 16.75
C THR A 158 10.45 0.31 17.41
N ASP A 159 10.43 -1.01 17.49
CA ASP A 159 9.28 -1.81 17.95
C ASP A 159 7.98 -1.44 17.21
N GLY A 160 8.12 -1.03 15.94
CA GLY A 160 7.00 -0.55 15.13
C GLY A 160 6.37 0.77 15.61
N VAL A 161 7.02 1.48 16.54
CA VAL A 161 6.53 2.75 17.08
C VAL A 161 6.96 3.92 16.21
N ALA A 162 6.02 4.80 15.89
CA ALA A 162 6.32 6.01 15.14
C ALA A 162 7.21 6.95 15.95
N ALA A 163 8.15 7.62 15.28
CA ALA A 163 8.97 8.65 15.89
C ALA A 163 8.10 9.83 16.36
N GLU A 164 8.46 10.43 17.48
CA GLU A 164 7.81 11.64 17.96
C GLU A 164 7.98 12.78 16.94
N GLY A 165 6.90 13.53 16.73
CA GLY A 165 6.91 14.67 15.82
C GLY A 165 7.52 15.91 16.48
N GLU A 166 8.46 16.56 15.80
CA GLU A 166 9.01 17.84 16.24
C GLU A 166 8.10 19.03 15.91
N LEU A 167 7.12 18.83 15.03
CA LEU A 167 6.23 19.88 14.56
C LEU A 167 4.81 19.66 15.08
N ASN A 168 4.19 20.71 15.60
CA ASN A 168 2.77 20.72 15.98
C ASN A 168 1.85 20.85 14.75
N VAL A 169 2.05 19.96 13.77
CA VAL A 169 1.27 19.91 12.53
C VAL A 169 0.66 18.53 12.40
N ALA A 170 -0.65 18.48 12.23
CA ALA A 170 -1.38 17.26 11.94
C ALA A 170 -1.88 17.27 10.48
N ILE A 171 -1.76 16.16 9.80
CA ILE A 171 -2.35 15.93 8.49
C ILE A 171 -3.58 15.06 8.67
N LEU A 172 -4.75 15.61 8.35
CA LEU A 172 -5.98 14.84 8.35
C LEU A 172 -6.03 13.94 7.12
N ASN A 173 -6.13 12.64 7.34
CA ASN A 173 -6.29 11.64 6.30
C ASN A 173 -7.62 10.88 6.46
N SER A 174 -8.21 10.46 5.35
CA SER A 174 -9.44 9.66 5.36
C SER A 174 -9.39 8.60 4.26
N TRP A 175 -9.27 7.37 4.66
CA TRP A 175 -9.22 6.22 3.75
C TRP A 175 -10.54 6.03 3.02
N GLY A 176 -10.43 5.74 1.71
CA GLY A 176 -11.59 5.49 0.85
C GLY A 176 -12.37 6.73 0.41
N ARG A 177 -12.00 7.92 0.84
CA ARG A 177 -12.73 9.15 0.49
C ARG A 177 -12.17 9.93 -0.69
N MET A 178 -10.97 9.63 -1.15
CA MET A 178 -10.34 10.39 -2.23
C MET A 178 -11.17 10.37 -3.52
N ARG A 179 -11.71 9.24 -3.90
CA ARG A 179 -12.58 9.12 -5.09
C ARG A 179 -13.86 9.96 -4.95
N SER A 180 -14.48 9.97 -3.78
CA SER A 180 -15.66 10.80 -3.51
C SER A 180 -15.32 12.29 -3.57
N TRP A 181 -14.17 12.68 -3.05
CA TRP A 181 -13.66 14.05 -3.14
C TRP A 181 -13.37 14.45 -4.59
N MET A 182 -12.70 13.63 -5.37
CA MET A 182 -12.45 13.88 -6.80
C MET A 182 -13.78 14.05 -7.57
N ALA A 183 -14.74 13.17 -7.34
CA ALA A 183 -16.04 13.26 -7.99
C ALA A 183 -16.79 14.55 -7.59
N PHE A 184 -16.69 14.98 -6.34
CA PHE A 184 -17.23 16.24 -5.89
C PHE A 184 -16.55 17.43 -6.58
N THR A 185 -15.23 17.46 -6.62
CA THR A 185 -14.45 18.55 -7.24
C THR A 185 -14.77 18.69 -8.72
N VAL A 186 -14.73 17.59 -9.48
CA VAL A 186 -15.07 17.57 -10.91
C VAL A 186 -16.51 17.99 -11.16
N ALA A 187 -17.42 17.73 -10.22
CA ALA A 187 -18.82 18.11 -10.36
C ALA A 187 -19.09 19.60 -10.08
N HIS A 188 -18.14 20.31 -9.45
CA HIS A 188 -18.30 21.72 -9.04
C HIS A 188 -17.29 22.66 -9.71
N ALA A 189 -16.35 22.14 -10.49
CA ALA A 189 -15.46 22.90 -11.37
C ALA A 189 -16.12 23.19 -12.70
#